data_9e363ac4c6910aa81ccaeed1c3e253b4
#
_entry.id   9e363ac4c6910aa81ccaeed1c3e253b4
#
_cell.length_a   1.000
_cell.length_b   1.000
_cell.length_c   1.000
_cell.angle_alpha   90.00
_cell.angle_beta   90.00
_cell.angle_gamma   90.00
#
_symmetry.space_group_name_H-M   'P 1'
#
loop_
_entity.id
_entity.type
_entity.pdbx_description
1 polymer ?
#
loop_
_entity_poly.entity_id
_entity_poly.type
_entity_poly.pdbx_seq_one_letter_code
_entity_poly.pdbx_strand_id
1 'polypeptide(L)'
;MGAGLRPLPLTAQAVHLCVDMQLIFSAGGPWATPWMERVLPVVEAISERFPERTVFTRFITPQRAEDMPGTWRRYYAAWPETTRDRLDVRLLELMPTLRRLSPPATVIDKTRYSVFFGPALLQHLRARQADTLIVTGSETDVCVSATIMGAVDHGFRVILVRDGVCSSSDEGHDALLNLYH
;
A
#
# COMPACT_ATOMS: atom_id res chain seq x y z
N MET A 1 27.17 19.03 -6.03
CA MET A 1 26.92 18.47 -4.69
C MET A 1 25.73 19.22 -4.12
N GLY A 2 24.52 18.67 -4.28
CA GLY A 2 23.32 19.25 -3.69
C GLY A 2 23.40 19.10 -2.17
N ALA A 3 23.28 20.21 -1.46
CA ALA A 3 23.04 20.17 -0.02
C ALA A 3 21.65 19.53 0.20
N GLY A 4 21.62 18.22 0.38
CA GLY A 4 20.40 17.51 0.69
C GLY A 4 19.76 18.14 1.93
N LEU A 5 18.46 18.35 1.87
CA LEU A 5 17.69 18.79 3.02
C LEU A 5 18.00 17.85 4.19
N ARG A 6 18.47 18.41 5.30
CA ARG A 6 18.69 17.61 6.51
C ARG A 6 17.39 16.91 6.89
N PRO A 7 17.42 15.59 7.18
CA PRO A 7 16.21 14.89 7.57
C PRO A 7 15.67 15.55 8.84
N LEU A 8 14.45 16.09 8.73
CA LEU A 8 13.73 16.60 9.88
C LEU A 8 13.37 15.43 10.81
N PRO A 9 13.38 15.60 12.13
CA PRO A 9 12.95 14.57 13.05
C PRO A 9 11.50 14.17 12.76
N LEU A 10 11.12 12.94 13.11
CA LEU A 10 9.74 12.52 13.07
C LEU A 10 8.94 13.24 14.14
N THR A 11 7.78 13.73 13.75
CA THR A 11 6.83 14.33 14.68
C THR A 11 5.89 13.29 15.26
N ALA A 12 5.15 13.65 16.29
CA ALA A 12 4.07 12.83 16.82
C ALA A 12 2.90 12.67 15.82
N GLN A 13 2.86 13.44 14.73
CA GLN A 13 1.85 13.42 13.67
C GLN A 13 2.19 12.47 12.51
N ALA A 14 3.34 11.80 12.56
CA ALA A 14 3.68 10.80 11.57
C ALA A 14 2.69 9.60 11.60
N VAL A 15 2.30 9.13 10.42
CA VAL A 15 1.40 7.98 10.23
C VAL A 15 2.11 6.92 9.40
N HIS A 16 2.08 5.67 9.86
CA HIS A 16 2.52 4.52 9.07
C HIS A 16 1.41 4.13 8.09
N LEU A 17 1.71 4.14 6.81
CA LEU A 17 0.82 3.72 5.72
C LEU A 17 1.36 2.44 5.11
N CYS A 18 0.70 1.33 5.43
CA CYS A 18 1.03 0.00 4.92
C CYS A 18 0.12 -0.31 3.73
N VAL A 19 0.72 -0.37 2.53
CA VAL A 19 0.00 -0.51 1.28
C VAL A 19 -0.17 -1.99 0.92
N ASP A 20 -1.43 -2.45 0.84
CA ASP A 20 -1.88 -3.69 0.19
C ASP A 20 -1.12 -4.98 0.58
N MET A 21 -0.74 -5.12 1.83
CA MET A 21 -0.16 -6.36 2.36
C MET A 21 -1.25 -7.41 2.59
N GLN A 22 -1.81 -7.94 1.47
CA GLN A 22 -2.96 -8.84 1.41
C GLN A 22 -2.59 -10.23 0.92
N LEU A 23 -3.44 -11.21 1.24
CA LEU A 23 -3.23 -12.61 0.81
C LEU A 23 -3.25 -12.79 -0.71
N ILE A 24 -3.96 -11.93 -1.47
CA ILE A 24 -3.98 -11.97 -2.93
C ILE A 24 -2.59 -11.76 -3.56
N PHE A 25 -1.70 -11.05 -2.85
CA PHE A 25 -0.32 -10.76 -3.25
C PHE A 25 0.71 -11.67 -2.58
N SER A 26 0.30 -12.55 -1.67
CA SER A 26 1.19 -13.51 -1.00
C SER A 26 1.50 -14.71 -1.88
N ALA A 27 2.43 -15.56 -1.44
CA ALA A 27 2.75 -16.80 -2.13
C ALA A 27 1.47 -17.66 -2.33
N GLY A 28 1.21 -18.05 -3.57
CA GLY A 28 0.01 -18.80 -3.97
C GLY A 28 -1.21 -17.95 -4.31
N GLY A 29 -1.15 -16.65 -4.12
CA GLY A 29 -2.17 -15.71 -4.62
C GLY A 29 -2.02 -15.48 -6.13
N PRO A 30 -3.11 -15.08 -6.83
CA PRO A 30 -3.09 -14.84 -8.27
C PRO A 30 -2.14 -13.71 -8.70
N TRP A 31 -1.82 -12.78 -7.81
CA TRP A 31 -0.87 -11.68 -8.02
C TRP A 31 0.33 -11.78 -7.08
N ALA A 32 0.86 -12.99 -6.92
CA ALA A 32 1.95 -13.24 -5.98
C ALA A 32 3.15 -12.30 -6.18
N THR A 33 3.54 -11.65 -5.10
CA THR A 33 4.72 -10.79 -5.00
C THR A 33 5.80 -11.58 -4.24
N PRO A 34 6.87 -12.05 -4.90
CA PRO A 34 7.79 -13.05 -4.34
C PRO A 34 8.46 -12.65 -3.01
N TRP A 35 8.59 -11.34 -2.77
CA TRP A 35 9.30 -10.80 -1.60
C TRP A 35 8.37 -10.41 -0.45
N MET A 36 7.07 -10.63 -0.57
CA MET A 36 6.12 -10.19 0.45
C MET A 36 6.45 -10.77 1.84
N GLU A 37 6.69 -12.07 1.93
CA GLU A 37 7.02 -12.73 3.19
C GLU A 37 8.39 -12.26 3.75
N ARG A 38 9.29 -11.83 2.87
CA ARG A 38 10.62 -11.34 3.28
C ARG A 38 10.54 -9.95 3.92
N VAL A 39 9.67 -9.05 3.42
CA VAL A 39 9.50 -7.71 3.96
C VAL A 39 8.50 -7.65 5.11
N LEU A 40 7.63 -8.65 5.24
CA LEU A 40 6.58 -8.71 6.24
C LEU A 40 7.08 -8.48 7.68
N PRO A 41 8.22 -9.04 8.15
CA PRO A 41 8.72 -8.79 9.50
C PRO A 41 9.01 -7.30 9.79
N VAL A 42 9.51 -6.54 8.80
CA VAL A 42 9.75 -5.10 8.95
C VAL A 42 8.43 -4.35 9.06
N VAL A 43 7.45 -4.70 8.22
CA VAL A 43 6.10 -4.11 8.25
C VAL A 43 5.41 -4.40 9.58
N GLU A 44 5.53 -5.63 10.09
CA GLU A 44 5.00 -6.04 11.39
C GLU A 44 5.61 -5.22 12.53
N ALA A 45 6.94 -5.12 12.57
CA ALA A 45 7.64 -4.40 13.64
C ALA A 45 7.19 -2.93 13.74
N ILE A 46 6.99 -2.25 12.61
CA ILE A 46 6.50 -0.87 12.59
C ILE A 46 5.04 -0.81 13.02
N SER A 47 4.20 -1.71 12.48
CA SER A 47 2.77 -1.75 12.76
C SER A 47 2.47 -2.09 14.22
N GLU A 48 3.18 -3.04 14.81
CA GLU A 48 3.05 -3.43 16.23
C GLU A 48 3.51 -2.32 17.17
N ARG A 49 4.54 -1.58 16.78
CA ARG A 49 5.06 -0.48 17.58
C ARG A 49 4.10 0.71 17.67
N PHE A 50 3.34 0.94 16.60
CA PHE A 50 2.46 2.11 16.46
C PHE A 50 1.09 1.75 15.85
N PRO A 51 0.34 0.80 16.42
CA PRO A 51 -0.87 0.30 15.78
C PRO A 51 -1.95 1.39 15.65
N GLU A 52 -2.08 2.30 16.63
CA GLU A 52 -3.04 3.42 16.57
C GLU A 52 -2.70 4.46 15.50
N ARG A 53 -1.45 4.46 15.00
CA ARG A 53 -0.94 5.33 13.96
C ARG A 53 -0.68 4.61 12.65
N THR A 54 -1.14 3.37 12.54
CA THR A 54 -1.03 2.56 11.32
C THR A 54 -2.35 2.58 10.56
N VAL A 55 -2.24 2.83 9.26
CA VAL A 55 -3.30 2.66 8.29
C VAL A 55 -2.89 1.55 7.33
N PHE A 56 -3.67 0.49 7.27
CA PHE A 56 -3.56 -0.55 6.26
C PHE A 56 -4.46 -0.20 5.08
N THR A 57 -3.99 -0.35 3.85
CA THR A 57 -4.87 -0.34 2.69
C THR A 57 -5.15 -1.74 2.20
N ARG A 58 -6.35 -1.94 1.61
CA ARG A 58 -6.67 -3.14 0.87
C ARG A 58 -7.13 -2.76 -0.54
N PHE A 59 -6.53 -3.38 -1.52
CA PHE A 59 -6.98 -3.30 -2.90
C PHE A 59 -8.16 -4.26 -3.09
N ILE A 60 -9.33 -3.70 -3.38
CA ILE A 60 -10.57 -4.46 -3.56
C ILE A 60 -10.87 -4.54 -5.05
N THR A 61 -10.86 -5.75 -5.57
CA THR A 61 -11.15 -6.04 -6.98
C THR A 61 -12.65 -5.86 -7.28
N PRO A 62 -13.06 -5.62 -8.54
CA PRO A 62 -14.46 -5.47 -8.89
C PRO A 62 -15.21 -6.79 -8.74
N GLN A 63 -16.54 -6.71 -8.70
CA GLN A 63 -17.37 -7.92 -8.73
C GLN A 63 -17.18 -8.67 -10.04
N ARG A 64 -17.19 -7.94 -11.18
CA ARG A 64 -17.00 -8.48 -12.53
C ARG A 64 -16.17 -7.50 -13.37
N ALA A 65 -15.55 -7.99 -14.43
CA ALA A 65 -14.80 -7.15 -15.36
C ALA A 65 -15.68 -6.05 -15.99
N GLU A 66 -16.95 -6.34 -16.26
CA GLU A 66 -17.91 -5.44 -16.89
C GLU A 66 -18.23 -4.21 -16.02
N ASP A 67 -18.06 -4.33 -14.70
CA ASP A 67 -18.32 -3.25 -13.75
C ASP A 67 -17.24 -2.14 -13.82
N MET A 68 -16.19 -2.39 -14.59
CA MET A 68 -15.03 -1.48 -14.66
C MET A 68 -15.06 -0.60 -15.90
N PRO A 69 -14.67 0.68 -15.78
CA PRO A 69 -14.59 1.61 -16.91
C PRO A 69 -13.34 1.40 -17.77
N GLY A 70 -13.48 1.72 -19.06
CA GLY A 70 -12.33 1.85 -19.99
C GLY A 70 -11.45 0.60 -20.08
N THR A 71 -10.14 0.79 -20.02
CA THR A 71 -9.15 -0.29 -20.14
C THR A 71 -9.12 -1.21 -18.92
N TRP A 72 -9.62 -0.79 -17.75
CA TRP A 72 -9.77 -1.66 -16.59
C TRP A 72 -10.65 -2.88 -16.87
N ARG A 73 -11.68 -2.73 -17.71
CA ARG A 73 -12.49 -3.86 -18.16
C ARG A 73 -11.65 -4.90 -18.89
N ARG A 74 -10.75 -4.47 -19.79
CA ARG A 74 -9.84 -5.39 -20.49
C ARG A 74 -8.85 -6.05 -19.54
N TYR A 75 -8.34 -5.31 -18.56
CA TYR A 75 -7.45 -5.83 -17.55
C TYR A 75 -8.11 -7.00 -16.79
N TYR A 76 -9.30 -6.77 -16.22
CA TYR A 76 -9.99 -7.83 -15.48
C TYR A 76 -10.57 -8.94 -16.38
N ALA A 77 -10.81 -8.69 -17.65
CA ALA A 77 -11.12 -9.74 -18.61
C ALA A 77 -9.92 -10.66 -18.89
N ALA A 78 -8.70 -10.14 -18.80
CA ALA A 78 -7.46 -10.93 -18.90
C ALA A 78 -7.09 -11.65 -17.58
N TRP A 79 -7.59 -11.18 -16.44
CA TRP A 79 -7.37 -11.75 -15.10
C TRP A 79 -8.71 -12.10 -14.42
N PRO A 80 -9.57 -12.93 -15.03
CA PRO A 80 -10.92 -13.17 -14.55
C PRO A 80 -10.97 -13.83 -13.17
N GLU A 81 -9.94 -14.60 -12.80
CA GLU A 81 -9.79 -15.25 -11.49
C GLU A 81 -9.60 -14.25 -10.35
N THR A 82 -9.31 -12.99 -10.64
CA THR A 82 -9.15 -11.93 -9.63
C THR A 82 -10.42 -11.14 -9.38
N THR A 83 -11.50 -11.36 -10.15
CA THR A 83 -12.80 -10.74 -9.91
C THR A 83 -13.54 -11.43 -8.76
N ARG A 84 -14.30 -10.70 -7.95
CA ARG A 84 -14.92 -11.22 -6.73
C ARG A 84 -16.01 -12.26 -6.96
N ASP A 85 -16.52 -12.41 -8.18
CA ASP A 85 -17.42 -13.50 -8.55
C ASP A 85 -16.69 -14.84 -8.78
N ARG A 86 -15.35 -14.82 -8.87
CA ARG A 86 -14.51 -16.01 -9.06
C ARG A 86 -13.41 -16.17 -8.00
N LEU A 87 -12.98 -15.08 -7.41
CA LEU A 87 -11.95 -15.05 -6.38
C LEU A 87 -12.48 -15.57 -5.04
N ASP A 88 -11.71 -16.36 -4.34
CA ASP A 88 -11.95 -16.53 -2.91
C ASP A 88 -11.76 -15.17 -2.20
N VAL A 89 -12.86 -14.58 -1.74
CA VAL A 89 -12.85 -13.24 -1.12
C VAL A 89 -11.94 -13.13 0.11
N ARG A 90 -11.57 -14.26 0.72
CA ARG A 90 -10.60 -14.30 1.81
C ARG A 90 -9.22 -13.83 1.38
N LEU A 91 -8.89 -13.96 0.09
CA LEU A 91 -7.63 -13.46 -0.47
C LEU A 91 -7.54 -11.93 -0.45
N LEU A 92 -8.64 -11.20 -0.32
CA LEU A 92 -8.64 -9.74 -0.17
C LEU A 92 -8.32 -9.29 1.26
N GLU A 93 -8.23 -10.21 2.21
CA GLU A 93 -7.85 -9.87 3.58
C GLU A 93 -6.37 -9.56 3.71
N LEU A 94 -6.03 -8.76 4.72
CA LEU A 94 -4.63 -8.50 5.10
C LEU A 94 -3.93 -9.80 5.51
N MET A 95 -2.62 -9.81 5.43
CA MET A 95 -1.79 -10.86 6.02
C MET A 95 -2.21 -11.07 7.49
N PRO A 96 -2.34 -12.32 7.96
CA PRO A 96 -2.95 -12.62 9.28
C PRO A 96 -2.33 -11.88 10.44
N THR A 97 -1.01 -11.71 10.42
CA THR A 97 -0.26 -11.01 11.47
C THR A 97 -0.55 -9.51 11.51
N LEU A 98 -0.87 -8.89 10.36
CA LEU A 98 -1.26 -7.48 10.27
C LEU A 98 -2.74 -7.30 10.61
N ARG A 99 -3.60 -8.22 10.14
CA ARG A 99 -5.04 -8.17 10.41
C ARG A 99 -5.36 -8.10 11.89
N ARG A 100 -4.64 -8.85 12.73
CA ARG A 100 -4.83 -8.86 14.20
C ARG A 100 -4.59 -7.50 14.87
N LEU A 101 -3.90 -6.57 14.19
CA LEU A 101 -3.63 -5.22 14.70
C LEU A 101 -4.79 -4.24 14.42
N SER A 102 -5.81 -4.65 13.70
CA SER A 102 -6.99 -3.82 13.43
C SER A 102 -8.26 -4.41 14.07
N PRO A 103 -8.84 -3.72 15.08
CA PRO A 103 -8.39 -2.47 15.68
C PRO A 103 -7.16 -2.65 16.57
N PRO A 104 -6.41 -1.58 16.96
CA PRO A 104 -6.72 -0.16 16.77
C PRO A 104 -6.25 0.44 15.43
N ALA A 105 -5.44 -0.28 14.63
CA ALA A 105 -5.08 0.19 13.29
C ALA A 105 -6.31 0.36 12.40
N THR A 106 -6.26 1.37 11.54
CA THR A 106 -7.35 1.66 10.60
C THR A 106 -7.16 0.86 9.31
N VAL A 107 -8.25 0.34 8.74
CA VAL A 107 -8.22 -0.29 7.40
C VAL A 107 -9.00 0.60 6.43
N ILE A 108 -8.43 0.86 5.25
CA ILE A 108 -9.04 1.66 4.19
C ILE A 108 -9.01 0.84 2.89
N ASP A 109 -10.18 0.59 2.34
CA ASP A 109 -10.33 -0.10 1.07
C ASP A 109 -10.18 0.88 -0.10
N LYS A 110 -9.53 0.43 -1.18
CA LYS A 110 -9.34 1.17 -2.42
C LYS A 110 -9.58 0.27 -3.63
N THR A 111 -9.89 0.89 -4.76
CA THR A 111 -10.18 0.20 -6.03
C THR A 111 -9.29 0.68 -7.17
N ARG A 112 -8.26 1.47 -6.87
CA ARG A 112 -7.26 1.98 -7.81
C ARG A 112 -5.88 1.86 -7.17
N TYR A 113 -4.84 2.06 -7.95
CA TYR A 113 -3.46 1.97 -7.46
C TYR A 113 -3.21 2.94 -6.32
N SER A 114 -3.46 4.23 -6.52
CA SER A 114 -3.36 5.21 -5.45
C SER A 114 -4.53 5.12 -4.48
N VAL A 115 -4.24 5.07 -3.18
CA VAL A 115 -5.28 5.18 -2.13
C VAL A 115 -5.90 6.58 -2.07
N PHE A 116 -5.22 7.60 -2.63
CA PHE A 116 -5.74 8.97 -2.72
C PHE A 116 -6.75 9.17 -3.86
N PHE A 117 -7.01 8.15 -4.69
CA PHE A 117 -8.11 8.20 -5.65
C PHE A 117 -9.48 8.41 -4.98
N GLY A 118 -9.65 7.85 -3.78
CA GLY A 118 -10.82 8.11 -2.94
C GLY A 118 -10.50 9.07 -1.78
N PRO A 119 -11.53 9.68 -1.16
CA PRO A 119 -11.33 10.70 -0.12
C PRO A 119 -10.96 10.14 1.26
N ALA A 120 -11.16 8.84 1.50
CA ALA A 120 -11.14 8.26 2.85
C ALA A 120 -9.80 8.45 3.56
N LEU A 121 -8.66 8.16 2.89
CA LEU A 121 -7.35 8.33 3.49
C LEU A 121 -7.08 9.81 3.79
N LEU A 122 -7.34 10.70 2.84
CA LEU A 122 -7.07 12.12 3.02
C LEU A 122 -7.87 12.71 4.19
N GLN A 123 -9.14 12.32 4.32
CA GLN A 123 -9.99 12.73 5.45
C GLN A 123 -9.44 12.20 6.78
N HIS A 124 -9.04 10.93 6.84
CA HIS A 124 -8.43 10.31 8.01
C HIS A 124 -7.13 11.02 8.42
N LEU A 125 -6.23 11.30 7.47
CA LEU A 125 -4.97 11.98 7.73
C LEU A 125 -5.17 13.41 8.23
N ARG A 126 -6.11 14.15 7.62
CA ARG A 126 -6.45 15.53 8.05
C ARG A 126 -7.03 15.56 9.47
N ALA A 127 -7.93 14.64 9.80
CA ALA A 127 -8.50 14.55 11.14
C ALA A 127 -7.44 14.27 12.21
N ARG A 128 -6.34 13.61 11.84
CA ARG A 128 -5.18 13.31 12.71
C ARG A 128 -4.08 14.38 12.64
N GLN A 129 -4.27 15.41 11.84
CA GLN A 129 -3.25 16.44 11.58
C GLN A 129 -1.91 15.83 11.13
N ALA A 130 -1.98 14.75 10.33
CA ALA A 130 -0.79 14.05 9.84
C ALA A 130 0.06 15.00 8.96
N ASP A 131 1.37 14.94 9.14
CA ASP A 131 2.35 15.72 8.37
C ASP A 131 3.31 14.82 7.57
N THR A 132 3.52 13.60 8.03
CA THR A 132 4.50 12.66 7.49
C THR A 132 3.85 11.28 7.32
N LEU A 133 4.09 10.65 6.17
CA LEU A 133 3.72 9.27 5.91
C LEU A 133 4.98 8.40 5.85
N ILE A 134 5.01 7.35 6.69
CA ILE A 134 6.01 6.29 6.63
C ILE A 134 5.39 5.17 5.81
N VAL A 135 5.91 4.91 4.62
CA VAL A 135 5.28 4.03 3.64
C VAL A 135 5.99 2.69 3.57
N THR A 136 5.21 1.62 3.67
CA THR A 136 5.60 0.21 3.47
C THR A 136 4.59 -0.49 2.56
N GLY A 137 4.87 -1.72 2.17
CA GLY A 137 3.89 -2.60 1.50
C GLY A 137 4.21 -2.95 0.05
N SER A 138 3.18 -3.25 -0.73
CA SER A 138 3.25 -3.83 -2.08
C SER A 138 2.30 -3.11 -3.05
N GLU A 139 2.57 -3.03 -4.33
CA GLU A 139 3.82 -3.26 -5.04
C GLU A 139 4.58 -1.93 -5.18
N THR A 140 5.89 -1.96 -5.03
CA THR A 140 6.75 -0.76 -5.01
C THR A 140 6.52 0.14 -6.20
N ASP A 141 6.54 -0.41 -7.42
CA ASP A 141 6.43 0.32 -8.69
C ASP A 141 4.97 0.53 -9.16
N VAL A 142 3.99 0.04 -8.42
CA VAL A 142 2.56 0.16 -8.76
C VAL A 142 1.80 0.93 -7.67
N CYS A 143 1.24 0.22 -6.69
CA CYS A 143 0.37 0.83 -5.66
C CYS A 143 1.14 1.75 -4.71
N VAL A 144 2.37 1.36 -4.32
CA VAL A 144 3.23 2.17 -3.44
C VAL A 144 3.62 3.46 -4.16
N SER A 145 4.15 3.39 -5.41
CA SER A 145 4.55 4.59 -6.16
C SER A 145 3.38 5.53 -6.42
N ALA A 146 2.23 5.00 -6.87
CA ALA A 146 1.04 5.81 -7.11
C ALA A 146 0.54 6.50 -5.81
N THR A 147 0.68 5.83 -4.67
CA THR A 147 0.31 6.38 -3.37
C THR A 147 1.30 7.44 -2.91
N ILE A 148 2.61 7.22 -3.10
CA ILE A 148 3.65 8.22 -2.78
C ILE A 148 3.43 9.51 -3.58
N MET A 149 3.21 9.41 -4.88
CA MET A 149 2.94 10.59 -5.73
C MET A 149 1.70 11.35 -5.25
N GLY A 150 0.59 10.63 -4.95
CA GLY A 150 -0.59 11.25 -4.38
C GLY A 150 -0.35 11.90 -3.02
N ALA A 151 0.50 11.31 -2.17
CA ALA A 151 0.87 11.91 -0.89
C ALA A 151 1.64 13.22 -1.06
N VAL A 152 2.60 13.25 -1.99
CA VAL A 152 3.38 14.45 -2.33
C VAL A 152 2.49 15.55 -2.90
N ASP A 153 1.54 15.23 -3.79
CA ASP A 153 0.57 16.18 -4.34
C ASP A 153 -0.30 16.82 -3.25
N HIS A 154 -0.57 16.09 -2.16
CA HIS A 154 -1.29 16.62 -1.00
C HIS A 154 -0.41 17.32 0.04
N GLY A 155 0.89 17.44 -0.20
CA GLY A 155 1.85 18.16 0.65
C GLY A 155 2.39 17.36 1.83
N PHE A 156 2.19 16.03 1.88
CA PHE A 156 2.77 15.19 2.94
C PHE A 156 4.26 14.98 2.71
N ARG A 157 5.03 14.99 3.79
CA ARG A 157 6.37 14.41 3.79
C ARG A 157 6.25 12.91 3.67
N VAL A 158 7.04 12.28 2.79
CA VAL A 158 7.05 10.83 2.62
C VAL A 158 8.41 10.25 3.04
N ILE A 159 8.37 9.17 3.79
CA ILE A 159 9.53 8.34 4.14
C ILE A 159 9.22 6.93 3.64
N LEU A 160 9.94 6.49 2.61
CA LEU A 160 9.83 5.14 2.10
C LEU A 160 10.77 4.20 2.88
N VAL A 161 10.22 3.15 3.46
CA VAL A 161 10.99 2.13 4.19
C VAL A 161 11.49 1.10 3.17
N ARG A 162 12.77 1.21 2.78
CA ARG A 162 13.34 0.43 1.66
C ARG A 162 13.24 -1.08 1.84
N ASP A 163 13.45 -1.56 3.05
CA ASP A 163 13.38 -2.97 3.44
C ASP A 163 11.96 -3.41 3.87
N GLY A 164 11.00 -2.50 3.78
CA GLY A 164 9.58 -2.73 4.06
C GLY A 164 8.69 -2.68 2.82
N VAL A 165 9.26 -2.62 1.60
CA VAL A 165 8.51 -2.63 0.34
C VAL A 165 8.98 -3.74 -0.59
N CYS A 166 8.06 -4.28 -1.39
CA CYS A 166 8.34 -5.35 -2.35
C CYS A 166 7.54 -5.15 -3.64
N SER A 167 7.96 -5.85 -4.69
CA SER A 167 7.27 -5.84 -5.98
C SER A 167 7.31 -7.23 -6.63
N SER A 168 6.50 -7.42 -7.67
CA SER A 168 6.54 -8.59 -8.56
C SER A 168 7.71 -8.53 -9.55
N SER A 169 8.33 -7.35 -9.73
CA SER A 169 9.46 -7.09 -10.61
C SER A 169 10.62 -6.49 -9.83
N ASP A 170 11.77 -7.18 -9.78
CA ASP A 170 13.00 -6.66 -9.19
C ASP A 170 13.49 -5.42 -9.93
N GLU A 171 13.39 -5.41 -11.27
CA GLU A 171 13.79 -4.27 -12.11
C GLU A 171 12.94 -3.03 -11.82
N GLY A 172 11.60 -3.18 -11.75
CA GLY A 172 10.69 -2.10 -11.40
C GLY A 172 10.92 -1.57 -9.99
N HIS A 173 11.12 -2.49 -9.03
CA HIS A 173 11.46 -2.16 -7.65
C HIS A 173 12.75 -1.31 -7.55
N ASP A 174 13.83 -1.78 -8.15
CA ASP A 174 15.14 -1.12 -8.10
C ASP A 174 15.11 0.24 -8.82
N ALA A 175 14.45 0.32 -9.98
CA ALA A 175 14.29 1.58 -10.72
C ALA A 175 13.58 2.65 -9.88
N LEU A 176 12.53 2.26 -9.17
CA LEU A 176 11.79 3.19 -8.32
C LEU A 176 12.57 3.61 -7.08
N LEU A 177 13.26 2.68 -6.42
CA LEU A 177 14.12 3.01 -5.27
C LEU A 177 15.25 3.96 -5.68
N ASN A 178 15.79 3.81 -6.89
CA ASN A 178 16.80 4.72 -7.43
C ASN A 178 16.22 6.12 -7.74
N LEU A 179 14.96 6.19 -8.19
CA LEU A 179 14.27 7.45 -8.47
C LEU A 179 14.06 8.27 -7.19
N TYR A 180 13.81 7.62 -6.06
CA TYR A 180 13.54 8.27 -4.78
C TYR A 180 14.81 8.50 -3.90
N HIS A 181 15.97 8.11 -4.40
CA HIS A 181 17.27 8.30 -3.70
C HIS A 181 17.76 9.73 -3.93
#